data_998560695bef07da11578494b477ee7e
#
_entry.id   998560695bef07da11578494b477ee7e
#
_cell.length_a   1.000
_cell.length_b   1.000
_cell.length_c   1.000
_cell.angle_alpha   90.00
_cell.angle_beta   90.00
_cell.angle_gamma   90.00
#
_symmetry.space_group_name_H-M   'P 1'
#
loop_
_entity.id
_entity.type
_entity.pdbx_description
1 polymer ?
#
loop_
_entity_poly.entity_id
_entity_poly.type
_entity_poly.pdbx_seq_one_letter_code
_entity_poly.pdbx_strand_id
1 'polypeptide(L)'
;MSRTMSRLAAIAVFLIAQAGLVKAAEVKVFSTIGVQAALEELAPKFEQATGNKPNITWATAAILVKRVQAGETADLMVLTKQSLDVLTKDNKTTAGADAVFASSGMAVVVKKGAPKPDISTPDAFKQALINAKTIAYSDPAAGGASGVYFAKLLERMGIADQMKGKTRHPPPSGNSANLVVAGEADLAIQQEPEVMSVAGIDMVGPLPADLNNITAYAAGIGAGSQQADAATALIRFLHSPEAQAVFKSKGLKPADAPKGT
;
A
#
# COMPACT_ATOMS: atom_id res chain seq x y z
N MET A 1 -53.65 69.95 -7.44
CA MET A 1 -52.39 69.84 -6.75
C MET A 1 -52.48 68.61 -5.87
N SER A 2 -51.88 67.45 -6.30
CA SER A 2 -51.78 66.29 -5.44
C SER A 2 -50.53 65.54 -5.89
N ARG A 3 -49.50 65.45 -4.99
CA ARG A 3 -48.25 64.78 -5.19
C ARG A 3 -48.43 63.32 -4.81
N THR A 4 -48.44 62.44 -5.80
CA THR A 4 -48.28 60.97 -5.57
C THR A 4 -46.85 60.61 -5.59
N MET A 5 -46.31 60.33 -4.39
CA MET A 5 -44.95 59.79 -4.22
C MET A 5 -45.05 58.24 -4.41
N SER A 6 -44.52 57.75 -5.51
CA SER A 6 -44.29 56.32 -5.73
C SER A 6 -43.13 55.85 -4.84
N ARG A 7 -43.43 54.94 -3.92
CA ARG A 7 -42.40 54.20 -3.14
C ARG A 7 -42.03 52.95 -3.90
N LEU A 8 -40.91 52.99 -4.57
CA LEU A 8 -40.23 51.80 -5.10
C LEU A 8 -39.56 51.08 -3.91
N ALA A 9 -40.12 49.98 -3.48
CA ALA A 9 -39.51 49.06 -2.54
C ALA A 9 -38.50 48.20 -3.31
N ALA A 10 -37.21 48.46 -3.11
CA ALA A 10 -36.14 47.60 -3.58
C ALA A 10 -36.08 46.35 -2.70
N ILE A 11 -36.57 45.21 -3.23
CA ILE A 11 -36.37 43.89 -2.62
C ILE A 11 -34.95 43.44 -2.97
N ALA A 12 -34.01 43.66 -2.06
CA ALA A 12 -32.69 43.03 -2.14
C ALA A 12 -32.85 41.55 -1.82
N VAL A 13 -32.88 40.70 -2.85
CA VAL A 13 -32.78 39.26 -2.68
C VAL A 13 -31.33 38.93 -2.27
N PHE A 14 -31.17 38.71 -0.97
CA PHE A 14 -29.93 38.12 -0.44
C PHE A 14 -29.89 36.63 -0.83
N LEU A 15 -29.28 36.32 -1.96
CA LEU A 15 -28.84 34.96 -2.29
C LEU A 15 -27.71 34.60 -1.32
N ILE A 16 -28.08 34.06 -0.16
CA ILE A 16 -27.13 33.36 0.70
C ILE A 16 -26.74 32.08 -0.06
N ALA A 17 -25.61 32.13 -0.74
CA ALA A 17 -24.96 30.93 -1.20
C ALA A 17 -24.69 30.05 0.05
N GLN A 18 -25.54 29.08 0.28
CA GLN A 18 -25.26 28.00 1.22
C GLN A 18 -24.11 27.17 0.59
N ALA A 19 -22.89 27.66 0.75
CA ALA A 19 -21.74 26.79 0.69
C ALA A 19 -21.93 25.81 1.86
N GLY A 20 -22.55 24.67 1.56
CA GLY A 20 -22.67 23.58 2.51
C GLY A 20 -21.26 23.33 3.03
N LEU A 21 -21.04 23.60 4.31
CA LEU A 21 -19.86 23.18 5.02
C LEU A 21 -19.81 21.66 4.85
N VAL A 22 -19.06 21.19 3.87
CA VAL A 22 -18.73 19.78 3.75
C VAL A 22 -17.98 19.47 5.05
N LYS A 23 -18.67 18.85 6.00
CA LYS A 23 -18.08 18.47 7.28
C LYS A 23 -16.93 17.53 6.94
N ALA A 24 -15.70 17.93 7.30
CA ALA A 24 -14.54 17.09 7.16
C ALA A 24 -14.82 15.72 7.75
N ALA A 25 -14.71 14.68 6.94
CA ALA A 25 -14.96 13.31 7.38
C ALA A 25 -13.65 12.67 7.85
N GLU A 26 -13.74 11.94 8.96
CA GLU A 26 -12.69 11.00 9.33
C GLU A 26 -12.97 9.67 8.64
N VAL A 27 -12.05 9.24 7.77
CA VAL A 27 -12.15 8.01 6.98
C VAL A 27 -11.33 6.92 7.64
N LYS A 28 -11.97 5.90 8.21
CA LYS A 28 -11.28 4.75 8.77
C LYS A 28 -10.75 3.86 7.65
N VAL A 29 -9.42 3.76 7.57
CA VAL A 29 -8.74 3.01 6.51
C VAL A 29 -8.00 1.81 7.10
N PHE A 30 -8.21 0.62 6.55
CA PHE A 30 -7.35 -0.53 6.77
C PHE A 30 -6.38 -0.65 5.61
N SER A 31 -5.08 -0.55 5.85
CA SER A 31 -4.08 -0.60 4.80
C SER A 31 -2.97 -1.59 5.05
N THR A 32 -2.60 -2.31 3.99
CA THR A 32 -1.41 -3.16 4.00
C THR A 32 -0.12 -2.32 4.07
N ILE A 33 0.89 -2.87 4.75
CA ILE A 33 2.21 -2.23 4.92
C ILE A 33 2.96 -2.02 3.59
N GLY A 34 2.64 -2.80 2.55
CA GLY A 34 3.31 -2.71 1.24
C GLY A 34 3.15 -1.37 0.53
N VAL A 35 2.21 -0.51 0.97
CA VAL A 35 2.01 0.85 0.46
C VAL A 35 2.16 1.93 1.53
N GLN A 36 2.62 1.55 2.73
CA GLN A 36 2.66 2.43 3.90
C GLN A 36 3.43 3.72 3.63
N ALA A 37 4.68 3.63 3.18
CA ALA A 37 5.54 4.80 2.95
C ALA A 37 4.94 5.80 1.94
N ALA A 38 4.15 5.30 0.97
CA ALA A 38 3.47 6.16 0.02
C ALA A 38 2.23 6.83 0.64
N LEU A 39 1.41 6.05 1.37
CA LEU A 39 0.19 6.58 1.97
C LEU A 39 0.47 7.53 3.14
N GLU A 40 1.54 7.34 3.90
CA GLU A 40 1.97 8.29 4.94
C GLU A 40 2.32 9.67 4.35
N GLU A 41 2.90 9.71 3.13
CA GLU A 41 3.16 10.95 2.42
C GLU A 41 1.90 11.53 1.78
N LEU A 42 0.99 10.67 1.29
CA LEU A 42 -0.22 11.08 0.57
C LEU A 42 -1.37 11.51 1.50
N ALA A 43 -1.46 10.95 2.71
CA ALA A 43 -2.56 11.24 3.63
C ALA A 43 -2.70 12.73 3.97
N PRO A 44 -1.64 13.48 4.35
CA PRO A 44 -1.75 14.90 4.60
C PRO A 44 -2.09 15.72 3.33
N LYS A 45 -1.64 15.28 2.15
CA LYS A 45 -1.97 15.92 0.88
C LYS A 45 -3.45 15.74 0.52
N PHE A 46 -3.99 14.53 0.76
CA PHE A 46 -5.41 14.27 0.61
C PHE A 46 -6.26 15.11 1.58
N GLU A 47 -5.85 15.20 2.85
CA GLU A 47 -6.52 16.05 3.84
C GLU A 47 -6.51 17.52 3.41
N GLN A 48 -5.38 18.02 2.93
CA GLN A 48 -5.28 19.39 2.43
C GLN A 48 -6.18 19.64 1.20
N ALA A 49 -6.29 18.66 0.31
CA ALA A 49 -7.05 18.80 -0.93
C ALA A 49 -8.57 18.69 -0.73
N THR A 50 -9.02 17.93 0.27
CA THR A 50 -10.43 17.55 0.42
C THR A 50 -11.07 17.92 1.76
N GLY A 51 -10.26 18.23 2.76
CA GLY A 51 -10.69 18.39 4.16
C GLY A 51 -10.95 17.05 4.87
N ASN A 52 -10.96 15.91 4.17
CA ASN A 52 -11.20 14.61 4.78
C ASN A 52 -9.91 14.01 5.33
N LYS A 53 -9.96 13.44 6.53
CA LYS A 53 -8.80 12.91 7.24
C LYS A 53 -8.77 11.38 7.23
N PRO A 54 -7.78 10.74 6.57
CA PRO A 54 -7.61 9.29 6.68
C PRO A 54 -7.06 8.90 8.06
N ASN A 55 -7.74 7.98 8.74
CA ASN A 55 -7.26 7.33 9.96
C ASN A 55 -6.84 5.91 9.61
N ILE A 56 -5.53 5.68 9.46
CA ILE A 56 -5.01 4.46 8.84
C ILE A 56 -4.51 3.47 9.88
N THR A 57 -5.04 2.26 9.84
CA THR A 57 -4.55 1.12 10.61
C THR A 57 -3.69 0.24 9.70
N TRP A 58 -2.45 0.01 10.11
CA TRP A 58 -1.47 -0.78 9.37
C TRP A 58 -1.37 -2.22 9.85
N ALA A 59 -1.40 -3.18 8.94
CA ALA A 59 -1.05 -4.58 9.20
C ALA A 59 -0.77 -5.31 7.87
N THR A 60 -0.37 -6.59 7.93
CA THR A 60 -0.33 -7.41 6.71
C THR A 60 -1.74 -7.60 6.15
N ALA A 61 -1.86 -7.76 4.83
CA ALA A 61 -3.16 -7.96 4.20
C ALA A 61 -3.93 -9.15 4.80
N ALA A 62 -3.23 -10.25 5.13
CA ALA A 62 -3.87 -11.43 5.75
C ALA A 62 -4.43 -11.15 7.15
N ILE A 63 -3.73 -10.35 7.96
CA ILE A 63 -4.24 -9.92 9.28
C ILE A 63 -5.50 -9.08 9.11
N LEU A 64 -5.48 -8.10 8.18
CA LEU A 64 -6.63 -7.23 7.93
C LEU A 64 -7.84 -8.00 7.41
N VAL A 65 -7.64 -8.97 6.50
CA VAL A 65 -8.71 -9.87 6.04
C VAL A 65 -9.35 -10.61 7.22
N LYS A 66 -8.55 -11.20 8.11
CA LYS A 66 -9.05 -11.91 9.30
C LYS A 66 -9.85 -10.99 10.23
N ARG A 67 -9.38 -9.75 10.45
CA ARG A 67 -10.09 -8.77 11.28
C ARG A 67 -11.45 -8.40 10.68
N VAL A 68 -11.51 -8.17 9.37
CA VAL A 68 -12.77 -7.86 8.67
C VAL A 68 -13.72 -9.06 8.67
N GLN A 69 -13.21 -10.28 8.47
CA GLN A 69 -14.00 -11.51 8.56
C GLN A 69 -14.52 -11.74 9.98
N ALA A 70 -13.78 -11.33 11.00
CA ALA A 70 -14.20 -11.35 12.41
C ALA A 70 -15.21 -10.23 12.78
N GLY A 71 -15.59 -9.36 11.84
CA GLY A 71 -16.63 -8.34 12.02
C GLY A 71 -16.11 -6.91 12.22
N GLU A 72 -14.79 -6.67 12.19
CA GLU A 72 -14.30 -5.30 12.17
C GLU A 72 -14.67 -4.61 10.86
N THR A 73 -14.95 -3.31 10.93
CA THR A 73 -15.32 -2.50 9.78
C THR A 73 -14.31 -1.39 9.52
N ALA A 74 -14.15 -1.05 8.25
CA ALA A 74 -13.44 0.15 7.80
C ALA A 74 -14.24 0.81 6.68
N ASP A 75 -14.05 2.12 6.46
CA ASP A 75 -14.67 2.83 5.36
C ASP A 75 -13.96 2.51 4.04
N LEU A 76 -12.65 2.36 4.10
CA LEU A 76 -11.82 1.99 2.95
C LEU A 76 -10.83 0.88 3.33
N MET A 77 -10.66 -0.06 2.44
CA MET A 77 -9.67 -1.13 2.53
C MET A 77 -8.66 -0.97 1.40
N VAL A 78 -7.38 -0.79 1.74
CA VAL A 78 -6.25 -0.69 0.81
C VAL A 78 -5.39 -1.93 0.99
N LEU A 79 -5.58 -2.92 0.14
CA LEU A 79 -5.01 -4.26 0.29
C LEU A 79 -4.33 -4.73 -1.00
N THR A 80 -3.71 -5.91 -0.95
CA THR A 80 -3.40 -6.60 -2.21
C THR A 80 -4.71 -6.92 -2.93
N LYS A 81 -4.71 -6.86 -4.26
CA LYS A 81 -5.90 -7.18 -5.08
C LYS A 81 -6.47 -8.56 -4.71
N GLN A 82 -5.59 -9.56 -4.53
CA GLN A 82 -6.01 -10.90 -4.11
C GLN A 82 -6.75 -10.90 -2.76
N SER A 83 -6.26 -10.16 -1.79
CA SER A 83 -6.90 -10.07 -0.46
C SER A 83 -8.21 -9.30 -0.52
N LEU A 84 -8.28 -8.25 -1.34
CA LEU A 84 -9.51 -7.50 -1.55
C LEU A 84 -10.58 -8.37 -2.24
N ASP A 85 -10.19 -9.21 -3.22
CA ASP A 85 -11.10 -10.15 -3.89
C ASP A 85 -11.75 -11.14 -2.92
N VAL A 86 -11.00 -11.60 -1.90
CA VAL A 86 -11.58 -12.44 -0.84
C VAL A 86 -12.69 -11.69 -0.10
N LEU A 87 -12.42 -10.45 0.32
CA LEU A 87 -13.42 -9.63 1.03
C LEU A 87 -14.62 -9.26 0.16
N THR A 88 -14.42 -9.06 -1.13
CA THR A 88 -15.51 -8.80 -2.08
C THR A 88 -16.41 -10.02 -2.24
N LYS A 89 -15.84 -11.22 -2.33
CA LYS A 89 -16.60 -12.48 -2.35
C LYS A 89 -17.40 -12.71 -1.04
N ASP A 90 -16.83 -12.28 0.08
CA ASP A 90 -17.48 -12.34 1.39
C ASP A 90 -18.50 -11.21 1.62
N ASN A 91 -18.80 -10.38 0.60
CA ASN A 91 -19.67 -9.20 0.67
C ASN A 91 -19.23 -8.18 1.76
N LYS A 92 -17.93 -8.08 2.03
CA LYS A 92 -17.36 -7.12 2.97
C LYS A 92 -16.95 -5.80 2.32
N THR A 93 -16.89 -5.76 0.98
CA THR A 93 -16.69 -4.54 0.18
C THR A 93 -17.81 -4.39 -0.83
N THR A 94 -18.08 -3.15 -1.25
CA THR A 94 -19.05 -2.88 -2.32
C THR A 94 -18.48 -3.31 -3.67
N ALA A 95 -19.28 -3.96 -4.49
CA ALA A 95 -18.88 -4.39 -5.84
C ALA A 95 -18.53 -3.17 -6.73
N GLY A 96 -17.50 -3.33 -7.57
CA GLY A 96 -17.07 -2.28 -8.51
C GLY A 96 -16.17 -1.19 -7.92
N ALA A 97 -15.87 -1.25 -6.62
CA ALA A 97 -15.02 -0.27 -5.95
C ALA A 97 -13.54 -0.69 -5.87
N ASP A 98 -13.17 -1.86 -6.39
CA ASP A 98 -11.82 -2.41 -6.32
C ASP A 98 -10.92 -1.86 -7.44
N ALA A 99 -10.47 -0.63 -7.26
CA ALA A 99 -9.56 0.01 -8.18
C ALA A 99 -8.10 -0.37 -7.86
N VAL A 100 -7.42 -1.06 -8.78
CA VAL A 100 -5.97 -1.23 -8.73
C VAL A 100 -5.31 0.11 -9.02
N PHE A 101 -4.53 0.63 -8.07
CA PHE A 101 -3.88 1.93 -8.20
C PHE A 101 -2.35 1.84 -8.33
N ALA A 102 -1.75 0.75 -7.86
CA ALA A 102 -0.31 0.54 -7.93
C ALA A 102 0.05 -0.95 -7.90
N SER A 103 1.31 -1.24 -8.24
CA SER A 103 1.90 -2.56 -8.08
C SER A 103 3.36 -2.45 -7.67
N SER A 104 3.92 -3.51 -7.08
CA SER A 104 5.35 -3.63 -6.84
C SER A 104 5.84 -5.04 -7.02
N GLY A 105 7.13 -5.17 -7.35
CA GLY A 105 7.87 -6.42 -7.29
C GLY A 105 8.62 -6.56 -5.98
N MET A 106 9.37 -7.65 -5.85
CA MET A 106 10.31 -7.87 -4.77
C MET A 106 11.70 -7.42 -5.18
N ALA A 107 12.48 -6.94 -4.21
CA ALA A 107 13.84 -6.52 -4.40
C ALA A 107 14.78 -7.12 -3.34
N VAL A 108 16.07 -7.13 -3.68
CA VAL A 108 17.17 -7.53 -2.81
C VAL A 108 17.93 -6.30 -2.37
N VAL A 109 18.22 -6.22 -1.09
CA VAL A 109 19.04 -5.15 -0.53
C VAL A 109 20.18 -5.72 0.32
N VAL A 110 21.25 -4.94 0.42
CA VAL A 110 22.41 -5.15 1.29
C VAL A 110 22.58 -3.95 2.22
N LYS A 111 23.41 -4.08 3.24
CA LYS A 111 23.83 -2.94 4.06
C LYS A 111 24.55 -1.91 3.18
N LYS A 112 24.33 -0.64 3.44
CA LYS A 112 24.98 0.45 2.70
C LYS A 112 26.50 0.26 2.66
N GLY A 113 27.07 0.30 1.45
CA GLY A 113 28.50 0.09 1.20
C GLY A 113 28.95 -1.37 1.19
N ALA A 114 28.07 -2.35 1.44
CA ALA A 114 28.41 -3.76 1.31
C ALA A 114 28.49 -4.19 -0.16
N PRO A 115 29.29 -5.21 -0.50
CA PRO A 115 29.34 -5.76 -1.85
C PRO A 115 27.96 -6.25 -2.31
N LYS A 116 27.57 -5.89 -3.54
CA LYS A 116 26.32 -6.34 -4.14
C LYS A 116 26.56 -7.66 -4.87
N PRO A 117 25.84 -8.75 -4.51
CA PRO A 117 25.95 -10.00 -5.25
C PRO A 117 25.32 -9.86 -6.65
N ASP A 118 25.78 -10.69 -7.57
CA ASP A 118 25.09 -10.84 -8.86
C ASP A 118 23.75 -11.56 -8.67
N ILE A 119 22.69 -10.94 -9.12
CA ILE A 119 21.32 -11.49 -9.13
C ILE A 119 20.68 -11.38 -10.52
N SER A 120 21.47 -11.20 -11.57
CA SER A 120 20.97 -10.90 -12.93
C SER A 120 20.20 -12.06 -13.56
N THR A 121 20.44 -13.29 -13.12
CA THR A 121 19.74 -14.49 -13.60
C THR A 121 19.19 -15.31 -12.43
N PRO A 122 18.23 -16.23 -12.66
CA PRO A 122 17.75 -17.15 -11.63
C PRO A 122 18.87 -17.95 -10.95
N ASP A 123 19.86 -18.43 -11.71
CA ASP A 123 20.98 -19.19 -11.15
C ASP A 123 21.93 -18.31 -10.35
N ALA A 124 22.26 -17.11 -10.84
CA ALA A 124 23.07 -16.15 -10.10
C ALA A 124 22.40 -15.77 -8.78
N PHE A 125 21.09 -15.47 -8.79
CA PHE A 125 20.32 -15.19 -7.58
C PHE A 125 20.33 -16.38 -6.61
N LYS A 126 20.11 -17.61 -7.09
CA LYS A 126 20.21 -18.82 -6.27
C LYS A 126 21.60 -18.94 -5.61
N GLN A 127 22.68 -18.73 -6.35
CA GLN A 127 24.04 -18.75 -5.81
C GLN A 127 24.27 -17.62 -4.79
N ALA A 128 23.75 -16.42 -5.04
CA ALA A 128 23.81 -15.32 -4.08
C ALA A 128 23.18 -15.69 -2.72
N LEU A 129 22.01 -16.34 -2.73
CA LEU A 129 21.35 -16.83 -1.51
C LEU A 129 22.17 -17.93 -0.81
N ILE A 130 22.72 -18.88 -1.57
CA ILE A 130 23.55 -19.98 -1.03
C ILE A 130 24.83 -19.45 -0.39
N ASN A 131 25.46 -18.45 -1.00
CA ASN A 131 26.73 -17.88 -0.55
C ASN A 131 26.56 -16.91 0.62
N ALA A 132 25.39 -16.29 0.80
CA ALA A 132 25.12 -15.45 1.94
C ALA A 132 25.20 -16.27 3.25
N LYS A 133 25.79 -15.68 4.30
CA LYS A 133 25.80 -16.29 5.63
C LYS A 133 24.41 -16.29 6.23
N THR A 134 23.68 -15.18 6.04
CA THR A 134 22.33 -14.97 6.56
C THR A 134 21.47 -14.19 5.54
N ILE A 135 20.21 -14.57 5.44
CA ILE A 135 19.20 -13.85 4.66
C ILE A 135 18.04 -13.44 5.54
N ALA A 136 17.38 -12.35 5.20
CA ALA A 136 16.17 -11.89 5.88
C ALA A 136 15.02 -11.72 4.90
N TYR A 137 13.83 -12.15 5.30
CA TYR A 137 12.59 -11.88 4.60
C TYR A 137 11.40 -11.96 5.58
N SER A 138 10.25 -11.41 5.21
CA SER A 138 9.06 -11.41 6.06
C SER A 138 8.66 -12.82 6.44
N ASP A 139 8.26 -13.04 7.72
CA ASP A 139 7.82 -14.36 8.19
C ASP A 139 6.57 -14.81 7.40
N PRO A 140 6.61 -15.96 6.71
CA PRO A 140 5.45 -16.51 6.03
C PRO A 140 4.25 -16.74 6.98
N ALA A 141 4.50 -17.08 8.24
CA ALA A 141 3.47 -17.29 9.24
C ALA A 141 2.72 -16.01 9.61
N ALA A 142 3.35 -14.83 9.45
CA ALA A 142 2.69 -13.54 9.61
C ALA A 142 1.77 -13.16 8.44
N GLY A 143 1.73 -13.96 7.36
CA GLY A 143 0.82 -13.79 6.22
C GLY A 143 1.15 -12.60 5.32
N GLY A 144 2.37 -12.07 5.37
CA GLY A 144 2.86 -11.07 4.41
C GLY A 144 3.04 -11.69 3.02
N ALA A 145 2.52 -11.03 1.98
CA ALA A 145 2.53 -11.58 0.61
C ALA A 145 3.93 -11.93 0.12
N SER A 146 4.93 -11.09 0.39
CA SER A 146 6.33 -11.32 0.02
C SER A 146 6.94 -12.52 0.75
N GLY A 147 6.68 -12.67 2.05
CA GLY A 147 7.18 -13.77 2.84
C GLY A 147 6.64 -15.12 2.38
N VAL A 148 5.32 -15.20 2.18
CA VAL A 148 4.66 -16.42 1.67
C VAL A 148 5.18 -16.79 0.28
N TYR A 149 5.32 -15.81 -0.60
CA TYR A 149 5.84 -16.05 -1.94
C TYR A 149 7.29 -16.52 -1.90
N PHE A 150 8.15 -15.82 -1.14
CA PHE A 150 9.59 -16.11 -1.10
C PHE A 150 9.90 -17.48 -0.51
N ALA A 151 9.17 -17.90 0.55
CA ALA A 151 9.30 -19.24 1.08
C ALA A 151 9.01 -20.32 0.02
N LYS A 152 7.91 -20.17 -0.74
CA LYS A 152 7.60 -21.07 -1.87
C LYS A 152 8.63 -20.99 -3.00
N LEU A 153 9.25 -19.83 -3.20
CA LEU A 153 10.32 -19.68 -4.18
C LEU A 153 11.55 -20.47 -3.77
N LEU A 154 11.95 -20.45 -2.50
CA LEU A 154 13.06 -21.28 -1.98
C LEU A 154 12.78 -22.77 -2.16
N GLU A 155 11.52 -23.21 -1.96
CA GLU A 155 11.11 -24.60 -2.23
C GLU A 155 11.25 -24.94 -3.71
N ARG A 156 10.73 -24.11 -4.62
CA ARG A 156 10.85 -24.31 -6.08
C ARG A 156 12.30 -24.34 -6.57
N MET A 157 13.17 -23.54 -5.96
CA MET A 157 14.61 -23.54 -6.27
C MET A 157 15.35 -24.72 -5.64
N GLY A 158 14.68 -25.54 -4.80
CA GLY A 158 15.28 -26.70 -4.13
C GLY A 158 16.33 -26.36 -3.07
N ILE A 159 16.24 -25.18 -2.46
CA ILE A 159 17.21 -24.71 -1.44
C ILE A 159 16.56 -24.38 -0.08
N ALA A 160 15.26 -24.65 0.09
CA ALA A 160 14.54 -24.30 1.31
C ALA A 160 15.20 -24.86 2.57
N ASP A 161 15.58 -26.14 2.58
CA ASP A 161 16.23 -26.77 3.74
C ASP A 161 17.60 -26.16 4.04
N GLN A 162 18.39 -25.83 3.00
CA GLN A 162 19.67 -25.17 3.15
C GLN A 162 19.52 -23.75 3.74
N MET A 163 18.41 -23.07 3.46
CA MET A 163 18.17 -21.72 3.95
C MET A 163 17.62 -21.67 5.37
N LYS A 164 17.01 -22.73 5.92
CA LYS A 164 16.43 -22.74 7.28
C LYS A 164 17.38 -22.21 8.36
N GLY A 165 18.63 -22.69 8.37
CA GLY A 165 19.64 -22.27 9.35
C GLY A 165 20.18 -20.85 9.15
N LYS A 166 19.97 -20.28 7.96
CA LYS A 166 20.48 -18.97 7.54
C LYS A 166 19.41 -17.88 7.53
N THR A 167 18.16 -18.23 7.72
CA THR A 167 17.04 -17.29 7.64
C THR A 167 16.84 -16.55 8.96
N ARG A 168 16.55 -15.25 8.86
CA ARG A 168 16.08 -14.39 9.93
C ARG A 168 14.74 -13.76 9.50
N HIS A 169 13.82 -13.66 10.44
CA HIS A 169 12.54 -13.00 10.21
C HIS A 169 12.42 -11.77 11.10
N PRO A 170 11.97 -10.63 10.57
CA PRO A 170 11.60 -9.50 11.41
C PRO A 170 10.35 -9.83 12.23
N PRO A 171 10.03 -9.04 13.27
CA PRO A 171 8.74 -9.13 13.94
C PRO A 171 7.57 -9.06 12.96
N PRO A 172 6.36 -9.54 13.32
CA PRO A 172 5.18 -9.39 12.48
C PRO A 172 4.97 -7.95 12.02
N SER A 173 4.70 -7.74 10.74
CA SER A 173 4.65 -6.43 10.06
C SER A 173 5.96 -5.61 10.09
N GLY A 174 7.07 -6.22 10.49
CA GLY A 174 8.39 -5.60 10.45
C GLY A 174 9.02 -5.64 9.05
N ASN A 175 10.06 -4.82 8.89
CA ASN A 175 10.81 -4.72 7.63
C ASN A 175 12.13 -5.52 7.74
N SER A 176 12.32 -6.47 6.82
CA SER A 176 13.52 -7.31 6.79
C SER A 176 14.81 -6.53 6.54
N ALA A 177 14.75 -5.38 5.87
CA ALA A 177 15.90 -4.53 5.65
C ALA A 177 16.49 -3.97 6.96
N ASN A 178 15.69 -3.84 8.03
CA ASN A 178 16.22 -3.45 9.34
C ASN A 178 17.22 -4.46 9.91
N LEU A 179 17.04 -5.75 9.63
CA LEU A 179 18.00 -6.79 10.06
C LEU A 179 19.32 -6.66 9.31
N VAL A 180 19.30 -6.21 8.06
CA VAL A 180 20.51 -5.91 7.29
C VAL A 180 21.22 -4.69 7.86
N VAL A 181 20.50 -3.63 8.20
CA VAL A 181 21.08 -2.44 8.85
C VAL A 181 21.70 -2.79 10.19
N ALA A 182 21.03 -3.62 10.99
CA ALA A 182 21.52 -4.12 12.28
C ALA A 182 22.75 -5.07 12.15
N GLY A 183 23.03 -5.57 10.94
CA GLY A 183 24.10 -6.55 10.71
C GLY A 183 23.71 -7.99 11.09
N GLU A 184 22.42 -8.26 11.26
CA GLU A 184 21.87 -9.58 11.56
C GLU A 184 21.61 -10.42 10.31
N ALA A 185 21.59 -9.78 9.13
CA ALA A 185 21.48 -10.42 7.83
C ALA A 185 22.38 -9.75 6.79
N ASP A 186 22.93 -10.56 5.86
CA ASP A 186 23.72 -10.05 4.73
C ASP A 186 22.82 -9.52 3.61
N LEU A 187 21.70 -10.20 3.37
CA LEU A 187 20.71 -9.87 2.34
C LEU A 187 19.32 -9.77 2.94
N ALA A 188 18.53 -8.79 2.49
CA ALA A 188 17.10 -8.81 2.74
C ALA A 188 16.31 -8.84 1.43
N ILE A 189 15.20 -9.59 1.42
CA ILE A 189 14.32 -9.78 0.28
C ILE A 189 12.88 -9.50 0.73
N GLN A 190 12.27 -8.43 0.17
CA GLN A 190 10.90 -8.02 0.49
C GLN A 190 10.30 -7.20 -0.66
N GLN A 191 9.08 -6.68 -0.52
CA GLN A 191 8.53 -5.74 -1.50
C GLN A 191 9.42 -4.51 -1.63
N GLU A 192 9.65 -4.07 -2.86
CA GLU A 192 10.54 -2.94 -3.16
C GLU A 192 10.20 -1.67 -2.35
N PRO A 193 8.93 -1.22 -2.26
CA PRO A 193 8.60 -0.02 -1.48
C PRO A 193 8.86 -0.18 0.02
N GLU A 194 8.78 -1.40 0.54
CA GLU A 194 9.08 -1.65 1.95
C GLU A 194 10.57 -1.48 2.22
N VAL A 195 11.44 -2.14 1.44
CA VAL A 195 12.90 -2.04 1.65
C VAL A 195 13.42 -0.64 1.33
N MET A 196 12.87 0.05 0.33
CA MET A 196 13.25 1.43 -0.01
C MET A 196 12.93 2.44 1.10
N SER A 197 12.02 2.14 2.01
CA SER A 197 11.69 3.00 3.15
C SER A 197 12.75 3.00 4.25
N VAL A 198 13.72 2.08 4.21
CA VAL A 198 14.74 1.91 5.25
C VAL A 198 16.03 2.60 4.86
N ALA A 199 16.49 3.53 5.69
CA ALA A 199 17.79 4.16 5.53
C ALA A 199 18.94 3.18 5.89
N GLY A 200 20.10 3.37 5.26
CA GLY A 200 21.27 2.54 5.58
C GLY A 200 21.38 1.24 4.79
N ILE A 201 20.62 1.10 3.73
CA ILE A 201 20.72 0.00 2.76
C ILE A 201 21.20 0.50 1.39
N ASP A 202 21.70 -0.43 0.59
CA ASP A 202 21.88 -0.26 -0.84
C ASP A 202 21.03 -1.30 -1.58
N MET A 203 20.27 -0.81 -2.56
CA MET A 203 19.51 -1.68 -3.45
C MET A 203 20.47 -2.48 -4.33
N VAL A 204 20.36 -3.81 -4.33
CA VAL A 204 21.02 -4.67 -5.29
C VAL A 204 20.25 -4.64 -6.61
N GLY A 205 18.94 -4.84 -6.54
CA GLY A 205 18.02 -4.79 -7.66
C GLY A 205 16.74 -5.57 -7.41
N PRO A 206 15.82 -5.56 -8.38
CA PRO A 206 14.65 -6.44 -8.35
C PRO A 206 15.08 -7.90 -8.52
N LEU A 207 14.25 -8.84 -8.07
CA LEU A 207 14.46 -10.25 -8.40
C LEU A 207 14.48 -10.43 -9.92
N PRO A 208 15.21 -11.45 -10.44
CA PRO A 208 15.12 -11.83 -11.86
C PRO A 208 13.67 -11.94 -12.32
N ALA A 209 13.35 -11.49 -13.52
CA ALA A 209 11.98 -11.37 -14.01
C ALA A 209 11.16 -12.67 -13.86
N ASP A 210 11.77 -13.83 -14.15
CA ASP A 210 11.14 -15.14 -14.05
C ASP A 210 10.86 -15.59 -12.59
N LEU A 211 11.52 -14.95 -11.64
CA LEU A 211 11.39 -15.21 -10.21
C LEU A 211 10.68 -14.08 -9.46
N ASN A 212 10.36 -12.97 -10.13
CA ASN A 212 9.71 -11.86 -9.45
C ASN A 212 8.19 -12.05 -9.40
N ASN A 213 7.60 -11.74 -8.27
CA ASN A 213 6.15 -11.74 -8.09
C ASN A 213 5.66 -10.30 -8.01
N ILE A 214 4.82 -9.92 -8.96
CA ILE A 214 4.23 -8.59 -8.96
C ILE A 214 2.95 -8.62 -8.13
N THR A 215 2.96 -7.84 -7.06
CA THR A 215 1.81 -7.64 -6.19
C THR A 215 1.05 -6.40 -6.64
N ALA A 216 -0.21 -6.56 -7.03
CA ALA A 216 -1.11 -5.43 -7.30
C ALA A 216 -1.80 -4.99 -6.00
N TYR A 217 -1.89 -3.67 -5.80
CA TYR A 217 -2.59 -3.04 -4.68
C TYR A 217 -3.87 -2.38 -5.18
N ALA A 218 -4.94 -2.63 -4.47
CA ALA A 218 -6.27 -2.11 -4.80
C ALA A 218 -6.95 -1.51 -3.57
N ALA A 219 -7.87 -0.60 -3.83
CA ALA A 219 -8.71 0.03 -2.81
C ALA A 219 -10.18 -0.36 -3.03
N GLY A 220 -10.88 -0.67 -1.93
CA GLY A 220 -12.30 -1.03 -1.96
C GLY A 220 -13.05 -0.43 -0.79
N ILE A 221 -14.27 0.05 -1.02
CA ILE A 221 -15.13 0.65 0.00
C ILE A 221 -15.73 -0.46 0.85
N GLY A 222 -15.68 -0.31 2.18
CA GLY A 222 -16.32 -1.25 3.10
C GLY A 222 -17.84 -1.27 2.95
N ALA A 223 -18.45 -2.46 2.94
CA ALA A 223 -19.89 -2.62 2.71
C ALA A 223 -20.78 -1.89 3.76
N GLY A 224 -20.24 -1.62 4.94
CA GLY A 224 -20.93 -0.86 6.01
C GLY A 224 -20.44 0.57 6.19
N SER A 225 -19.69 1.11 5.23
CA SER A 225 -19.10 2.46 5.33
C SER A 225 -20.17 3.54 5.50
N GLN A 226 -19.97 4.40 6.49
CA GLN A 226 -20.76 5.62 6.68
C GLN A 226 -20.10 6.84 6.02
N GLN A 227 -18.90 6.66 5.44
CA GLN A 227 -18.07 7.68 4.79
C GLN A 227 -17.77 7.31 3.33
N ALA A 228 -18.73 6.69 2.62
CA ALA A 228 -18.52 6.15 1.26
C ALA A 228 -18.09 7.23 0.25
N ASP A 229 -18.60 8.46 0.36
CA ASP A 229 -18.20 9.57 -0.51
C ASP A 229 -16.76 9.99 -0.29
N ALA A 230 -16.33 10.11 0.99
CA ALA A 230 -14.97 10.45 1.34
C ALA A 230 -14.00 9.30 0.99
N ALA A 231 -14.41 8.04 1.15
CA ALA A 231 -13.66 6.87 0.70
C ALA A 231 -13.50 6.86 -0.83
N THR A 232 -14.55 7.18 -1.58
CA THR A 232 -14.52 7.35 -3.05
C THR A 232 -13.56 8.47 -3.45
N ALA A 233 -13.58 9.59 -2.73
CA ALA A 233 -12.66 10.69 -2.99
C ALA A 233 -11.20 10.26 -2.78
N LEU A 234 -10.91 9.43 -1.76
CA LEU A 234 -9.57 8.90 -1.52
C LEU A 234 -9.15 7.93 -2.65
N ILE A 235 -10.04 7.04 -3.12
CA ILE A 235 -9.75 6.18 -4.27
C ILE A 235 -9.39 7.01 -5.50
N ARG A 236 -10.14 8.05 -5.81
CA ARG A 236 -9.84 8.96 -6.94
C ARG A 236 -8.50 9.66 -6.76
N PHE A 237 -8.21 10.10 -5.53
CA PHE A 237 -6.94 10.76 -5.22
C PHE A 237 -5.74 9.81 -5.44
N LEU A 238 -5.86 8.52 -5.11
CA LEU A 238 -4.82 7.53 -5.37
C LEU A 238 -4.51 7.35 -6.87
N HIS A 239 -5.40 7.77 -7.77
CA HIS A 239 -5.17 7.78 -9.23
C HIS A 239 -4.71 9.15 -9.76
N SER A 240 -4.54 10.16 -8.90
CA SER A 240 -4.10 11.48 -9.31
C SER A 240 -2.64 11.48 -9.78
N PRO A 241 -2.24 12.44 -10.64
CA PRO A 241 -0.85 12.61 -11.04
C PRO A 241 0.10 12.80 -9.85
N GLU A 242 -0.36 13.48 -8.80
CA GLU A 242 0.40 13.67 -7.56
C GLU A 242 0.65 12.34 -6.86
N ALA A 243 -0.37 11.52 -6.67
CA ALA A 243 -0.22 10.19 -6.06
C ALA A 243 0.68 9.29 -6.89
N GLN A 244 0.55 9.31 -8.22
CA GLN A 244 1.42 8.55 -9.13
C GLN A 244 2.90 8.94 -9.01
N ALA A 245 3.20 10.23 -8.83
CA ALA A 245 4.57 10.70 -8.60
C ALA A 245 5.13 10.15 -7.28
N VAL A 246 4.33 10.19 -6.20
CA VAL A 246 4.71 9.62 -4.90
C VAL A 246 4.90 8.11 -5.01
N PHE A 247 4.00 7.39 -5.67
CA PHE A 247 4.17 5.93 -5.85
C PHE A 247 5.50 5.59 -6.53
N LYS A 248 5.85 6.27 -7.62
CA LYS A 248 7.13 6.07 -8.30
C LYS A 248 8.33 6.33 -7.40
N SER A 249 8.29 7.40 -6.60
CA SER A 249 9.39 7.74 -5.68
C SER A 249 9.57 6.72 -4.54
N LYS A 250 8.52 5.93 -4.24
CA LYS A 250 8.53 4.88 -3.21
C LYS A 250 8.68 3.46 -3.79
N GLY A 251 9.08 3.30 -5.06
CA GLY A 251 9.28 1.97 -5.66
C GLY A 251 7.98 1.25 -6.06
N LEU A 252 6.88 1.97 -6.12
CA LEU A 252 5.60 1.47 -6.63
C LEU A 252 5.44 1.85 -8.11
N LYS A 253 4.95 0.92 -8.91
CA LYS A 253 4.54 1.18 -10.30
C LYS A 253 3.07 1.58 -10.29
N PRO A 254 2.72 2.83 -10.64
CA PRO A 254 1.32 3.25 -10.74
C PRO A 254 0.56 2.42 -11.75
N ALA A 255 -0.71 2.17 -11.50
CA ALA A 255 -1.64 1.63 -12.48
C ALA A 255 -2.37 2.77 -13.19
N ASP A 256 -2.78 2.51 -14.44
CA ASP A 256 -3.65 3.43 -15.17
C ASP A 256 -4.99 3.58 -14.44
N ALA A 257 -5.59 4.75 -14.51
CA ALA A 257 -6.93 4.95 -14.00
C ALA A 257 -7.92 4.00 -14.68
N PRO A 258 -8.92 3.44 -13.95
CA PRO A 258 -9.95 2.63 -14.57
C PRO A 258 -10.58 3.37 -15.76
N LYS A 259 -10.63 2.74 -16.93
CA LYS A 259 -11.31 3.32 -18.09
C LYS A 259 -12.82 3.32 -17.82
N GLY A 260 -13.39 4.48 -17.54
CA GLY A 260 -14.84 4.70 -17.49
C GLY A 260 -15.45 4.49 -16.11
N THR A 261 -15.42 5.49 -15.31
CA THR A 261 -16.47 5.82 -14.31
C THR A 261 -16.86 7.27 -14.48
#